data_b19fcb36bc00f97343e4d2e36bd69fb6
#
_entry.id   b19fcb36bc00f97343e4d2e36bd69fb6
#
_cell.length_a   1.000
_cell.length_b   1.000
_cell.length_c   1.000
_cell.angle_alpha   90.00
_cell.angle_beta   90.00
_cell.angle_gamma   90.00
#
_symmetry.space_group_name_H-M   'P 1'
#
loop_
_entity.id
_entity.type
_entity.pdbx_description
1 polymer ?
#
loop_
_entity_poly.entity_id
_entity_poly.type
_entity_poly.pdbx_seq_one_letter_code
_entity_poly.pdbx_strand_id
1 'polypeptide(L)'
;NVPEEEYEATQAYFIKLARITTRAMHKVGYAYCPADMMASNPRWCQSLSEWKKQYHIWITDPSPETQLLSAIFFDYSYVFGDTQLVTKLSDSILDTLDANPMFYRVMAKDAIRSPSPLGFFRQFLVEEGGDHKDFFDIKARALMPLIDAARVLSLNHKLRNINNTAGRFERLAELEQNNKEIYENCSYAFKALLKFRTKQGILHDDSGRFIELATLSKAEKLKLKRCFKSIHDIQELLTLRYNLK
;
A
#
# COMPACT_ATOMS: atom_id res chain seq x y z
N ASN A 1 -14.41 -10.44 -23.77
CA ASN A 1 -15.82 -10.05 -23.49
C ASN A 1 -16.65 -11.32 -23.57
N VAL A 2 -17.26 -11.67 -22.48
CA VAL A 2 -18.23 -12.77 -22.42
C VAL A 2 -19.60 -12.15 -22.76
N PRO A 3 -20.42 -12.78 -23.61
CA PRO A 3 -21.80 -12.35 -23.82
C PRO A 3 -22.57 -12.23 -22.51
N GLU A 4 -23.51 -11.30 -22.42
CA GLU A 4 -24.25 -11.03 -21.16
C GLU A 4 -24.98 -12.28 -20.68
N GLU A 5 -25.53 -13.07 -21.59
CA GLU A 5 -26.18 -14.35 -21.33
C GLU A 5 -25.28 -15.46 -20.74
N GLU A 6 -23.95 -15.33 -20.91
CA GLU A 6 -22.96 -16.29 -20.37
C GLU A 6 -22.27 -15.74 -19.10
N TYR A 7 -22.58 -14.51 -18.67
CA TYR A 7 -21.88 -13.87 -17.59
C TYR A 7 -22.01 -14.63 -16.26
N GLU A 8 -23.22 -15.02 -15.90
CA GLU A 8 -23.49 -15.74 -14.63
C GLU A 8 -22.77 -17.09 -14.58
N ALA A 9 -22.83 -17.87 -15.68
CA ALA A 9 -22.16 -19.15 -15.75
C ALA A 9 -20.63 -19.00 -15.67
N THR A 10 -20.09 -18.00 -16.35
CA THR A 10 -18.66 -17.66 -16.31
C THR A 10 -18.22 -17.22 -14.92
N GLN A 11 -18.96 -16.35 -14.27
CA GLN A 11 -18.67 -15.92 -12.91
C GLN A 11 -18.74 -17.09 -11.93
N ALA A 12 -19.75 -17.96 -12.04
CA ALA A 12 -19.87 -19.15 -11.20
C ALA A 12 -18.66 -20.09 -11.35
N TYR A 13 -18.16 -20.26 -12.58
CA TYR A 13 -16.94 -21.03 -12.84
C TYR A 13 -15.72 -20.43 -12.12
N PHE A 14 -15.48 -19.11 -12.27
CA PHE A 14 -14.33 -18.46 -11.66
C PHE A 14 -14.44 -18.40 -10.14
N ILE A 15 -15.63 -18.23 -9.57
CA ILE A 15 -15.84 -18.31 -8.12
C ILE A 15 -15.53 -19.73 -7.60
N LYS A 16 -15.93 -20.77 -8.33
CA LYS A 16 -15.58 -22.16 -7.96
C LYS A 16 -14.07 -22.37 -7.98
N LEU A 17 -13.39 -21.91 -9.04
CA LEU A 17 -11.92 -21.95 -9.14
C LEU A 17 -11.26 -21.20 -7.98
N ALA A 18 -11.70 -19.98 -7.71
CA ALA A 18 -11.18 -19.15 -6.64
C ALA A 18 -11.35 -19.80 -5.24
N ARG A 19 -12.49 -20.44 -4.98
CA ARG A 19 -12.74 -21.19 -3.73
C ARG A 19 -11.77 -22.36 -3.59
N ILE A 20 -11.48 -23.09 -4.67
CA ILE A 20 -10.51 -24.19 -4.66
C ILE A 20 -9.11 -23.65 -4.35
N THR A 21 -8.71 -22.59 -5.05
CA THR A 21 -7.39 -21.96 -4.89
C THR A 21 -7.23 -21.39 -3.48
N THR A 22 -8.18 -20.62 -2.98
CA THR A 22 -8.16 -20.02 -1.64
C THR A 22 -8.07 -21.09 -0.55
N ARG A 23 -8.80 -22.22 -0.71
CA ARG A 23 -8.72 -23.36 0.21
C ARG A 23 -7.36 -24.05 0.14
N ALA A 24 -6.78 -24.19 -1.05
CA ALA A 24 -5.44 -24.76 -1.21
C ALA A 24 -4.38 -23.88 -0.53
N MET A 25 -4.45 -22.55 -0.70
CA MET A 25 -3.57 -21.60 -0.01
C MET A 25 -3.71 -21.70 1.51
N HIS A 26 -4.93 -21.84 2.01
CA HIS A 26 -5.15 -22.03 3.45
C HIS A 26 -4.51 -23.31 3.97
N LYS A 27 -4.61 -24.41 3.22
CA LYS A 27 -3.99 -25.70 3.60
C LYS A 27 -2.47 -25.65 3.68
N VAL A 28 -1.81 -24.78 2.91
CA VAL A 28 -0.35 -24.60 2.96
C VAL A 28 0.09 -23.52 3.95
N GLY A 29 -0.84 -23.00 4.79
CA GLY A 29 -0.52 -22.13 5.92
C GLY A 29 -0.92 -20.67 5.79
N TYR A 30 -1.51 -20.23 4.68
CA TYR A 30 -2.03 -18.85 4.57
C TYR A 30 -3.38 -18.73 5.27
N ALA A 31 -3.51 -17.77 6.18
CA ALA A 31 -4.79 -17.47 6.80
C ALA A 31 -5.78 -16.87 5.79
N TYR A 32 -7.07 -17.18 5.95
CA TYR A 32 -8.11 -16.46 5.23
C TYR A 32 -8.09 -14.97 5.60
N CYS A 33 -8.40 -14.10 4.63
CA CYS A 33 -8.50 -12.67 4.91
C CYS A 33 -9.72 -12.39 5.81
N PRO A 34 -9.54 -11.79 7.00
CA PRO A 34 -10.66 -11.50 7.91
C PRO A 34 -11.68 -10.52 7.32
N ALA A 35 -11.25 -9.67 6.38
CA ALA A 35 -12.12 -8.72 5.65
C ALA A 35 -12.73 -9.31 4.38
N ASP A 36 -12.60 -10.62 4.15
CA ASP A 36 -13.09 -11.34 2.98
C ASP A 36 -12.68 -10.71 1.63
N MET A 37 -11.48 -10.09 1.60
CA MET A 37 -10.87 -9.57 0.38
C MET A 37 -10.13 -10.68 -0.37
N MET A 38 -10.89 -11.62 -0.89
CA MET A 38 -10.41 -12.82 -1.58
C MET A 38 -11.19 -13.02 -2.87
N ALA A 39 -10.56 -13.61 -3.89
CA ALA A 39 -11.22 -13.89 -5.17
C ALA A 39 -12.43 -14.84 -5.06
N SER A 40 -12.55 -15.60 -3.95
CA SER A 40 -13.73 -16.41 -3.64
C SER A 40 -14.97 -15.62 -3.25
N ASN A 41 -14.82 -14.33 -2.92
CA ASN A 41 -15.92 -13.40 -2.72
C ASN A 41 -16.40 -12.86 -4.08
N PRO A 42 -17.69 -12.99 -4.44
CA PRO A 42 -18.22 -12.48 -5.71
C PRO A 42 -17.94 -11.00 -5.97
N ARG A 43 -17.84 -10.18 -4.91
CA ARG A 43 -17.50 -8.75 -5.01
C ARG A 43 -16.12 -8.52 -5.68
N TRP A 44 -15.18 -9.44 -5.55
CA TRP A 44 -13.83 -9.33 -6.08
C TRP A 44 -13.54 -10.25 -7.27
N CYS A 45 -14.52 -11.11 -7.63
CA CYS A 45 -14.46 -11.97 -8.80
C CYS A 45 -15.28 -11.36 -9.94
N GLN A 46 -14.75 -10.30 -10.54
CA GLN A 46 -15.47 -9.45 -11.49
C GLN A 46 -14.88 -9.52 -12.90
N SER A 47 -15.69 -9.18 -13.91
CA SER A 47 -15.22 -9.00 -15.28
C SER A 47 -14.29 -7.77 -15.40
N LEU A 48 -13.54 -7.69 -16.47
CA LEU A 48 -12.70 -6.52 -16.75
C LEU A 48 -13.53 -5.23 -16.85
N SER A 49 -14.73 -5.30 -17.44
CA SER A 49 -15.63 -4.15 -17.55
C SER A 49 -16.10 -3.66 -16.18
N GLU A 50 -16.44 -4.56 -15.28
CA GLU A 50 -16.84 -4.19 -13.91
C GLU A 50 -15.66 -3.64 -13.10
N TRP A 51 -14.47 -4.22 -13.23
CA TRP A 51 -13.27 -3.67 -12.62
C TRP A 51 -12.96 -2.26 -13.11
N LYS A 52 -13.08 -1.98 -14.43
CA LYS A 52 -12.91 -0.63 -14.97
C LYS A 52 -13.90 0.37 -14.38
N LYS A 53 -15.19 0.00 -14.29
CA LYS A 53 -16.21 0.83 -13.64
C LYS A 53 -15.89 1.08 -12.17
N GLN A 54 -15.45 0.05 -11.45
CA GLN A 54 -15.11 0.15 -10.03
C GLN A 54 -13.96 1.14 -9.79
N TYR A 55 -12.86 1.04 -10.57
CA TYR A 55 -11.75 2.00 -10.48
C TYR A 55 -12.18 3.41 -10.90
N HIS A 56 -13.01 3.53 -11.92
CA HIS A 56 -13.56 4.83 -12.32
C HIS A 56 -14.31 5.49 -11.16
N ILE A 57 -15.20 4.76 -10.48
CA ILE A 57 -15.94 5.28 -9.31
C ILE A 57 -14.98 5.70 -8.20
N TRP A 58 -13.99 4.86 -7.87
CA TRP A 58 -13.03 5.18 -6.80
C TRP A 58 -12.21 6.45 -7.07
N ILE A 59 -11.91 6.73 -8.33
CA ILE A 59 -11.12 7.88 -8.73
C ILE A 59 -11.98 9.14 -8.82
N THR A 60 -13.20 9.04 -9.34
CA THR A 60 -14.08 10.20 -9.60
C THR A 60 -14.93 10.61 -8.39
N ASP A 61 -15.21 9.67 -7.48
CA ASP A 61 -15.99 9.91 -6.26
C ASP A 61 -15.25 9.39 -5.01
N PRO A 62 -14.21 10.09 -4.55
CA PRO A 62 -13.37 9.65 -3.45
C PRO A 62 -14.03 9.88 -2.08
N SER A 63 -14.82 8.91 -1.62
CA SER A 63 -15.30 8.80 -0.24
C SER A 63 -14.25 8.11 0.67
N PRO A 64 -14.38 8.13 2.00
CA PRO A 64 -13.47 7.37 2.88
C PRO A 64 -13.41 5.88 2.56
N GLU A 65 -14.54 5.26 2.18
CA GLU A 65 -14.58 3.85 1.77
C GLU A 65 -13.83 3.63 0.46
N THR A 66 -14.11 4.46 -0.56
CA THR A 66 -13.46 4.33 -1.87
C THR A 66 -11.97 4.63 -1.81
N GLN A 67 -11.53 5.53 -0.92
CA GLN A 67 -10.11 5.79 -0.65
C GLN A 67 -9.41 4.56 -0.04
N LEU A 68 -10.04 3.89 0.94
CA LEU A 68 -9.50 2.67 1.52
C LEU A 68 -9.39 1.56 0.48
N LEU A 69 -10.43 1.34 -0.32
CA LEU A 69 -10.44 0.31 -1.36
C LEU A 69 -9.39 0.62 -2.45
N SER A 70 -9.31 1.86 -2.92
CA SER A 70 -8.30 2.26 -3.90
C SER A 70 -6.89 2.04 -3.36
N ALA A 71 -6.62 2.39 -2.09
CA ALA A 71 -5.32 2.16 -1.46
C ALA A 71 -4.93 0.67 -1.44
N ILE A 72 -5.88 -0.24 -1.34
CA ILE A 72 -5.64 -1.69 -1.39
C ILE A 72 -5.46 -2.16 -2.83
N PHE A 73 -6.39 -1.80 -3.71
CA PHE A 73 -6.48 -2.37 -5.06
C PHE A 73 -5.55 -1.73 -6.10
N PHE A 74 -4.96 -0.55 -5.85
CA PHE A 74 -3.91 -0.01 -6.73
C PHE A 74 -2.60 -0.81 -6.68
N ASP A 75 -2.42 -1.71 -5.72
CA ASP A 75 -1.25 -2.60 -5.63
C ASP A 75 -1.49 -3.97 -6.30
N TYR A 76 -2.36 -4.02 -7.33
CA TYR A 76 -2.60 -5.24 -8.09
C TYR A 76 -1.35 -5.68 -8.90
N SER A 77 -1.26 -6.98 -9.15
CA SER A 77 -0.20 -7.60 -9.94
C SER A 77 -0.76 -8.77 -10.74
N TYR A 78 -0.23 -8.95 -11.96
CA TYR A 78 -0.52 -10.15 -12.74
C TYR A 78 0.08 -11.39 -12.06
N VAL A 79 -0.71 -12.45 -11.97
CA VAL A 79 -0.27 -13.73 -11.43
C VAL A 79 -0.31 -14.80 -12.50
N PHE A 80 -1.45 -14.97 -13.19
CA PHE A 80 -1.65 -16.02 -14.19
C PHE A 80 -2.83 -15.67 -15.12
N GLY A 81 -2.79 -16.17 -16.38
CA GLY A 81 -3.88 -16.02 -17.35
C GLY A 81 -3.51 -15.09 -18.52
N ASP A 82 -4.47 -14.30 -19.00
CA ASP A 82 -4.25 -13.35 -20.08
C ASP A 82 -3.69 -12.02 -19.57
N THR A 83 -2.45 -11.72 -19.91
CA THR A 83 -1.77 -10.46 -19.53
C THR A 83 -2.46 -9.22 -20.09
N GLN A 84 -3.19 -9.35 -21.20
CA GLN A 84 -3.92 -8.23 -21.79
C GLN A 84 -5.02 -7.68 -20.86
N LEU A 85 -5.58 -8.50 -19.96
CA LEU A 85 -6.56 -8.05 -18.99
C LEU A 85 -5.95 -7.00 -18.06
N VAL A 86 -4.75 -7.26 -17.55
CA VAL A 86 -4.03 -6.32 -16.66
C VAL A 86 -3.60 -5.07 -17.42
N THR A 87 -3.12 -5.21 -18.65
CA THR A 87 -2.74 -4.07 -19.49
C THR A 87 -3.93 -3.16 -19.74
N LYS A 88 -5.07 -3.70 -20.20
CA LYS A 88 -6.29 -2.93 -20.47
C LYS A 88 -6.90 -2.30 -19.22
N LEU A 89 -6.73 -2.94 -18.06
CA LEU A 89 -7.15 -2.35 -16.77
C LEU A 89 -6.24 -1.18 -16.40
N SER A 90 -4.92 -1.37 -16.51
CA SER A 90 -3.93 -0.32 -16.23
C SER A 90 -4.12 0.91 -17.12
N ASP A 91 -4.36 0.71 -18.42
CA ASP A 91 -4.64 1.81 -19.36
C ASP A 91 -5.86 2.60 -18.91
N SER A 92 -6.97 1.90 -18.62
CA SER A 92 -8.21 2.54 -18.16
C SER A 92 -8.06 3.30 -16.84
N ILE A 93 -7.26 2.79 -15.91
CA ILE A 93 -6.95 3.46 -14.64
C ILE A 93 -6.18 4.74 -14.91
N LEU A 94 -5.11 4.67 -15.70
CA LEU A 94 -4.25 5.83 -15.99
C LEU A 94 -5.01 6.91 -16.78
N ASP A 95 -5.83 6.52 -17.75
CA ASP A 95 -6.69 7.45 -18.49
C ASP A 95 -7.68 8.18 -17.54
N THR A 96 -8.26 7.44 -16.59
CA THR A 96 -9.17 8.01 -15.58
C THR A 96 -8.42 8.96 -14.65
N LEU A 97 -7.21 8.61 -14.21
CA LEU A 97 -6.37 9.45 -13.36
C LEU A 97 -5.94 10.74 -14.07
N ASP A 98 -5.60 10.68 -15.37
CA ASP A 98 -5.24 11.85 -16.17
C ASP A 98 -6.41 12.83 -16.27
N ALA A 99 -7.63 12.33 -16.39
CA ALA A 99 -8.84 13.15 -16.41
C ALA A 99 -9.21 13.71 -15.02
N ASN A 100 -8.68 13.15 -13.94
CA ASN A 100 -9.04 13.48 -12.56
C ASN A 100 -7.79 13.75 -11.67
N PRO A 101 -6.96 14.75 -11.96
CA PRO A 101 -5.70 15.00 -11.26
C PRO A 101 -5.87 15.33 -9.77
N MET A 102 -7.07 15.78 -9.37
CA MET A 102 -7.40 16.03 -7.96
C MET A 102 -7.33 14.77 -7.11
N PHE A 103 -7.49 13.60 -7.70
CA PHE A 103 -7.39 12.33 -6.97
C PHE A 103 -5.99 12.11 -6.38
N TYR A 104 -4.92 12.52 -7.08
CA TYR A 104 -3.57 12.46 -6.53
C TYR A 104 -3.43 13.30 -5.25
N ARG A 105 -4.11 14.46 -5.20
CA ARG A 105 -4.12 15.30 -3.99
C ARG A 105 -4.84 14.61 -2.83
N VAL A 106 -5.94 13.90 -3.11
CA VAL A 106 -6.67 13.11 -2.10
C VAL A 106 -5.78 12.01 -1.54
N MET A 107 -5.13 11.23 -2.41
CA MET A 107 -4.19 10.18 -1.99
C MET A 107 -2.99 10.74 -1.20
N ALA A 108 -2.42 11.85 -1.65
CA ALA A 108 -1.29 12.47 -0.98
C ALA A 108 -1.67 13.01 0.41
N LYS A 109 -2.88 13.57 0.56
CA LYS A 109 -3.41 14.00 1.86
C LYS A 109 -3.54 12.82 2.83
N ASP A 110 -3.95 11.66 2.32
CA ASP A 110 -4.04 10.44 3.13
C ASP A 110 -2.65 9.93 3.56
N ALA A 111 -1.67 9.99 2.66
CA ALA A 111 -0.28 9.60 2.93
C ALA A 111 0.41 10.45 4.01
N ILE A 112 0.00 11.72 4.17
CA ILE A 112 0.55 12.61 5.20
C ILE A 112 -0.32 12.70 6.47
N ARG A 113 -1.47 12.01 6.52
CA ARG A 113 -2.40 12.06 7.65
C ARG A 113 -1.77 11.58 8.96
N SER A 114 -0.89 10.59 8.89
CA SER A 114 -0.14 10.14 10.06
C SER A 114 1.07 11.06 10.27
N PRO A 115 1.20 11.72 11.42
CA PRO A 115 2.34 12.58 11.69
C PRO A 115 3.63 11.76 11.69
N SER A 116 4.76 12.46 11.44
CA SER A 116 6.08 11.84 11.58
C SER A 116 6.18 11.05 12.89
N PRO A 117 6.81 9.85 12.88
CA PRO A 117 6.91 8.99 14.07
C PRO A 117 7.69 9.60 15.24
N LEU A 118 8.29 10.78 15.08
CA LEU A 118 8.97 11.52 16.14
C LEU A 118 8.13 12.72 16.56
N GLY A 119 7.85 12.81 17.86
CA GLY A 119 7.25 13.98 18.47
C GLY A 119 8.19 15.19 18.51
N PHE A 120 7.70 16.32 19.04
CA PHE A 120 8.39 17.62 19.09
C PHE A 120 9.82 17.54 19.66
N PHE A 121 10.04 16.72 20.69
CA PHE A 121 11.36 16.50 21.30
C PHE A 121 12.13 15.32 20.70
N ARG A 122 11.83 14.90 19.46
CA ARG A 122 12.44 13.73 18.80
C ARG A 122 12.29 12.41 19.60
N GLN A 123 11.29 12.34 20.45
CA GLN A 123 10.91 11.10 21.11
C GLN A 123 9.95 10.30 20.22
N PHE A 124 9.95 8.99 20.39
CA PHE A 124 9.04 8.10 19.66
C PHE A 124 7.60 8.36 20.09
N LEU A 125 6.70 8.46 19.11
CA LEU A 125 5.27 8.48 19.37
C LEU A 125 4.81 7.03 19.60
N VAL A 126 4.34 6.73 20.80
CA VAL A 126 3.81 5.43 21.20
C VAL A 126 2.29 5.45 21.26
N GLU A 127 1.70 4.26 21.35
CA GLU A 127 0.26 4.13 21.57
C GLU A 127 -0.11 4.60 23.00
N GLU A 128 -1.20 5.38 23.12
CA GLU A 128 -1.59 6.00 24.37
C GLU A 128 -2.53 5.14 25.21
N GLY A 129 -3.09 4.06 24.63
CA GLY A 129 -4.07 3.20 25.31
C GLY A 129 -4.22 1.81 24.68
N GLY A 130 -5.09 1.00 25.27
CA GLY A 130 -5.36 -0.38 24.87
C GLY A 130 -4.25 -1.35 25.26
N ASP A 131 -4.30 -2.58 24.72
CA ASP A 131 -3.37 -3.68 25.03
C ASP A 131 -1.92 -3.40 24.60
N HIS A 132 -1.71 -2.39 23.75
CA HIS A 132 -0.40 -2.00 23.23
C HIS A 132 0.03 -0.60 23.69
N LYS A 133 -0.47 -0.15 24.86
CA LYS A 133 -0.02 1.10 25.43
C LYS A 133 1.50 1.11 25.60
N ASP A 134 2.15 2.24 25.33
CA ASP A 134 3.60 2.46 25.36
C ASP A 134 4.41 1.69 24.28
N PHE A 135 3.75 0.94 23.40
CA PHE A 135 4.37 0.31 22.23
C PHE A 135 4.40 1.26 21.02
N PHE A 136 5.39 1.06 20.17
CA PHE A 136 5.48 1.75 18.88
C PHE A 136 4.87 0.90 17.76
N ASP A 137 3.81 1.39 17.12
CA ASP A 137 3.21 0.74 15.94
C ASP A 137 4.05 1.04 14.68
N ILE A 138 5.00 0.14 14.36
CA ILE A 138 5.87 0.28 13.19
C ILE A 138 5.09 0.22 11.87
N LYS A 139 3.98 -0.53 11.83
CA LYS A 139 3.15 -0.62 10.62
C LYS A 139 2.45 0.69 10.34
N ALA A 140 1.66 1.20 11.29
CA ALA A 140 0.86 2.40 11.08
C ALA A 140 1.69 3.68 11.01
N ARG A 141 2.74 3.77 11.86
CA ARG A 141 3.49 5.02 12.01
C ARG A 141 4.73 5.15 11.12
N ALA A 142 5.22 4.02 10.55
CA ALA A 142 6.44 4.05 9.76
C ALA A 142 6.30 3.41 8.38
N LEU A 143 5.74 2.20 8.27
CA LEU A 143 5.63 1.52 6.99
C LEU A 143 4.53 2.13 6.11
N MET A 144 3.33 2.38 6.67
CA MET A 144 2.20 2.89 5.88
C MET A 144 2.49 4.25 5.23
N PRO A 145 3.06 5.26 5.90
CA PRO A 145 3.43 6.52 5.25
C PRO A 145 4.34 6.35 4.02
N LEU A 146 5.32 5.44 4.08
CA LEU A 146 6.19 5.14 2.95
C LEU A 146 5.45 4.40 1.81
N ILE A 147 4.57 3.46 2.17
CA ILE A 147 3.75 2.71 1.19
C ILE A 147 2.84 3.66 0.43
N ASP A 148 2.13 4.52 1.14
CA ASP A 148 1.16 5.44 0.56
C ASP A 148 1.86 6.52 -0.28
N ALA A 149 2.99 7.06 0.19
CA ALA A 149 3.83 7.99 -0.57
C ALA A 149 4.34 7.35 -1.87
N ALA A 150 4.89 6.14 -1.80
CA ALA A 150 5.36 5.42 -2.99
C ALA A 150 4.23 5.17 -3.99
N ARG A 151 3.02 4.85 -3.51
CA ARG A 151 1.86 4.58 -4.36
C ARG A 151 1.43 5.82 -5.13
N VAL A 152 1.17 6.94 -4.44
CA VAL A 152 0.72 8.18 -5.10
C VAL A 152 1.76 8.70 -6.09
N LEU A 153 3.04 8.67 -5.74
CA LEU A 153 4.11 9.12 -6.63
C LEU A 153 4.26 8.20 -7.84
N SER A 154 4.17 6.88 -7.66
CA SER A 154 4.25 5.92 -8.76
C SER A 154 3.08 6.04 -9.72
N LEU A 155 1.87 6.24 -9.24
CA LEU A 155 0.70 6.49 -10.08
C LEU A 155 0.84 7.81 -10.85
N ASN A 156 1.31 8.86 -10.21
CA ASN A 156 1.55 10.17 -10.84
C ASN A 156 2.60 10.07 -11.97
N HIS A 157 3.62 9.22 -11.81
CA HIS A 157 4.63 8.92 -12.83
C HIS A 157 4.22 7.79 -13.78
N LYS A 158 2.99 7.28 -13.69
CA LYS A 158 2.47 6.19 -14.55
C LYS A 158 3.34 4.94 -14.53
N LEU A 159 3.98 4.65 -13.39
CA LEU A 159 4.80 3.46 -13.24
C LEU A 159 3.92 2.21 -13.29
N ARG A 160 4.35 1.24 -14.10
CA ARG A 160 3.67 -0.04 -14.29
C ARG A 160 4.54 -1.20 -13.86
N ASN A 161 3.91 -2.30 -13.49
CA ASN A 161 4.60 -3.55 -13.15
C ASN A 161 5.59 -3.48 -11.99
N ILE A 162 5.45 -2.47 -11.11
CA ILE A 162 6.24 -2.33 -9.89
C ILE A 162 5.24 -2.21 -8.73
N ASN A 163 5.03 -3.32 -8.01
CA ASN A 163 4.09 -3.37 -6.90
C ASN A 163 4.76 -3.44 -5.51
N ASN A 164 6.09 -3.37 -5.43
CA ASN A 164 6.80 -3.27 -4.16
C ASN A 164 7.28 -1.84 -3.90
N THR A 165 7.15 -1.40 -2.65
CA THR A 165 7.42 -0.02 -2.23
C THR A 165 8.87 0.39 -2.46
N ALA A 166 9.83 -0.47 -2.16
CA ALA A 166 11.25 -0.15 -2.34
C ALA A 166 11.59 0.04 -3.83
N GLY A 167 11.13 -0.87 -4.71
CA GLY A 167 11.35 -0.75 -6.14
C GLY A 167 10.66 0.47 -6.76
N ARG A 168 9.49 0.88 -6.22
CA ARG A 168 8.85 2.14 -6.64
C ARG A 168 9.75 3.34 -6.33
N PHE A 169 10.30 3.43 -5.14
CA PHE A 169 11.23 4.51 -4.80
C PHE A 169 12.53 4.46 -5.62
N GLU A 170 13.08 3.27 -5.87
CA GLU A 170 14.26 3.12 -6.73
C GLU A 170 13.98 3.64 -8.14
N ARG A 171 12.83 3.28 -8.71
CA ARG A 171 12.43 3.77 -10.03
C ARG A 171 12.17 5.28 -10.05
N LEU A 172 11.55 5.83 -9.01
CA LEU A 172 11.36 7.27 -8.87
C LEU A 172 12.70 8.02 -8.77
N ALA A 173 13.70 7.46 -8.09
CA ALA A 173 15.04 8.03 -8.00
C ALA A 173 15.75 8.12 -9.38
N GLU A 174 15.47 7.17 -10.28
CA GLU A 174 15.97 7.23 -11.65
C GLU A 174 15.28 8.32 -12.49
N LEU A 175 13.99 8.54 -12.27
CA LEU A 175 13.17 9.47 -13.05
C LEU A 175 13.32 10.93 -12.59
N GLU A 176 13.44 11.16 -11.29
CA GLU A 176 13.50 12.50 -10.69
C GLU A 176 14.85 12.75 -10.01
N GLN A 177 15.84 13.19 -10.76
CA GLN A 177 17.19 13.42 -10.24
C GLN A 177 17.23 14.46 -9.12
N ASN A 178 16.36 15.47 -9.14
CA ASN A 178 16.30 16.51 -8.09
C ASN A 178 15.85 15.96 -6.72
N ASN A 179 15.12 14.85 -6.72
CA ASN A 179 14.60 14.20 -5.51
C ASN A 179 15.25 12.82 -5.26
N LYS A 180 16.29 12.49 -6.02
CA LYS A 180 16.94 11.17 -6.00
C LYS A 180 17.30 10.71 -4.59
N GLU A 181 17.99 11.57 -3.83
CA GLU A 181 18.44 11.25 -2.48
C GLU A 181 17.26 10.92 -1.53
N ILE A 182 16.15 11.66 -1.63
CA ILE A 182 14.94 11.42 -0.84
C ILE A 182 14.40 10.01 -1.14
N TYR A 183 14.29 9.66 -2.42
CA TYR A 183 13.74 8.36 -2.83
C TYR A 183 14.67 7.20 -2.46
N GLU A 184 15.98 7.33 -2.64
CA GLU A 184 16.97 6.32 -2.24
C GLU A 184 16.91 6.09 -0.72
N ASN A 185 16.83 7.16 0.07
CA ASN A 185 16.68 7.09 1.52
C ASN A 185 15.35 6.44 1.93
N CYS A 186 14.24 6.69 1.21
CA CYS A 186 12.96 6.04 1.45
C CYS A 186 13.00 4.54 1.12
N SER A 187 13.63 4.13 0.02
CA SER A 187 13.83 2.71 -0.30
C SER A 187 14.64 2.00 0.79
N TYR A 188 15.76 2.60 1.22
CA TYR A 188 16.56 2.07 2.31
C TYR A 188 15.77 1.98 3.62
N ALA A 189 15.05 3.05 4.00
CA ALA A 189 14.25 3.09 5.21
C ALA A 189 13.18 1.99 5.21
N PHE A 190 12.46 1.82 4.10
CA PHE A 190 11.42 0.80 3.97
C PHE A 190 11.99 -0.61 4.17
N LYS A 191 13.10 -0.95 3.49
CA LYS A 191 13.78 -2.25 3.65
C LYS A 191 14.26 -2.47 5.09
N ALA A 192 14.82 -1.43 5.72
CA ALA A 192 15.28 -1.51 7.10
C ALA A 192 14.13 -1.71 8.10
N LEU A 193 12.99 -1.01 7.91
CA LEU A 193 11.80 -1.14 8.75
C LEU A 193 11.15 -2.51 8.60
N LEU A 194 11.06 -3.06 7.38
CA LEU A 194 10.58 -4.43 7.16
C LEU A 194 11.46 -5.46 7.87
N LYS A 195 12.78 -5.36 7.70
CA LYS A 195 13.73 -6.25 8.39
C LYS A 195 13.58 -6.15 9.91
N PHE A 196 13.36 -4.94 10.40
CA PHE A 196 13.16 -4.71 11.84
C PHE A 196 11.86 -5.37 12.32
N ARG A 197 10.76 -5.16 11.61
CA ARG A 197 9.47 -5.78 11.91
C ARG A 197 9.55 -7.32 11.90
N THR A 198 10.18 -7.90 10.85
CA THR A 198 10.36 -9.34 10.75
C THR A 198 11.17 -9.89 11.93
N LYS A 199 12.27 -9.21 12.31
CA LYS A 199 13.07 -9.61 13.48
C LYS A 199 12.23 -9.63 14.76
N GLN A 200 11.42 -8.60 14.99
CA GLN A 200 10.54 -8.53 16.16
C GLN A 200 9.47 -9.64 16.14
N GLY A 201 8.85 -9.88 14.99
CA GLY A 201 7.86 -10.94 14.83
C GLY A 201 8.44 -12.34 15.13
N ILE A 202 9.66 -12.62 14.68
CA ILE A 202 10.34 -13.88 14.96
C ILE A 202 10.67 -14.01 16.46
N LEU A 203 11.11 -12.91 17.11
CA LEU A 203 11.49 -12.93 18.53
C LEU A 203 10.29 -13.14 19.46
N HIS A 204 9.11 -12.64 19.08
CA HIS A 204 7.92 -12.64 19.92
C HIS A 204 6.82 -13.60 19.43
N ASP A 205 7.09 -14.33 18.33
CA ASP A 205 6.13 -15.23 17.69
C ASP A 205 4.80 -14.53 17.34
N ASP A 206 4.92 -13.30 16.80
CA ASP A 206 3.77 -12.47 16.42
C ASP A 206 3.96 -11.76 15.06
N SER A 207 3.17 -10.74 14.78
CA SER A 207 3.25 -9.96 13.54
C SER A 207 4.42 -8.97 13.48
N GLY A 208 5.15 -8.76 14.57
CA GLY A 208 6.19 -7.74 14.74
C GLY A 208 5.68 -6.31 14.58
N ARG A 209 4.37 -6.08 14.71
CA ARG A 209 3.74 -4.78 14.50
C ARG A 209 4.00 -3.81 15.65
N PHE A 210 3.87 -4.29 16.86
CA PHE A 210 4.00 -3.48 18.07
C PHE A 210 5.36 -3.73 18.73
N ILE A 211 6.12 -2.67 18.90
CA ILE A 211 7.51 -2.76 19.37
C ILE A 211 7.63 -2.08 20.72
N GLU A 212 8.08 -2.83 21.72
CA GLU A 212 8.42 -2.29 23.03
C GLU A 212 9.75 -1.56 22.95
N LEU A 213 9.70 -0.23 22.99
CA LEU A 213 10.90 0.60 22.82
C LEU A 213 11.93 0.43 23.94
N ALA A 214 11.49 0.02 25.15
CA ALA A 214 12.39 -0.21 26.28
C ALA A 214 13.40 -1.33 26.00
N THR A 215 13.01 -2.36 25.24
CA THR A 215 13.84 -3.52 24.90
C THR A 215 14.90 -3.25 23.84
N LEU A 216 14.77 -2.12 23.12
CA LEU A 216 15.68 -1.77 22.05
C LEU A 216 17.00 -1.20 22.53
N SER A 217 18.09 -1.65 21.93
CA SER A 217 19.42 -1.07 22.09
C SER A 217 19.48 0.37 21.57
N LYS A 218 20.46 1.14 22.04
CA LYS A 218 20.74 2.49 21.53
C LYS A 218 20.96 2.52 20.01
N ALA A 219 21.63 1.51 19.45
CA ALA A 219 21.90 1.39 18.01
C ALA A 219 20.60 1.17 17.22
N GLU A 220 19.70 0.31 17.70
CA GLU A 220 18.41 0.07 17.08
C GLU A 220 17.53 1.32 17.10
N LYS A 221 17.45 2.02 18.22
CA LYS A 221 16.76 3.30 18.33
C LYS A 221 17.30 4.34 17.36
N LEU A 222 18.62 4.43 17.22
CA LEU A 222 19.25 5.36 16.26
C LEU A 222 18.91 5.00 14.82
N LYS A 223 18.91 3.70 14.48
CA LYS A 223 18.54 3.21 13.15
C LYS A 223 17.10 3.56 12.81
N LEU A 224 16.16 3.35 13.74
CA LEU A 224 14.77 3.75 13.56
C LEU A 224 14.62 5.26 13.35
N LYS A 225 15.30 6.07 14.16
CA LYS A 225 15.27 7.54 14.01
C LYS A 225 15.76 8.00 12.63
N ARG A 226 16.77 7.34 12.04
CA ARG A 226 17.21 7.62 10.66
C ARG A 226 16.11 7.29 9.64
N CYS A 227 15.43 6.15 9.78
CA CYS A 227 14.31 5.81 8.91
C CYS A 227 13.16 6.84 9.02
N PHE A 228 12.92 7.38 10.22
CA PHE A 228 11.87 8.37 10.43
C PHE A 228 12.16 9.72 9.79
N LYS A 229 13.45 10.08 9.66
CA LYS A 229 13.83 11.25 8.86
C LYS A 229 13.37 11.09 7.41
N SER A 230 13.57 9.92 6.79
CA SER A 230 13.11 9.67 5.42
C SER A 230 11.59 9.77 5.28
N ILE A 231 10.83 9.37 6.32
CA ILE A 231 9.37 9.53 6.34
C ILE A 231 8.99 11.01 6.37
N HIS A 232 9.67 11.80 7.19
CA HIS A 232 9.44 13.24 7.26
C HIS A 232 9.74 13.91 5.90
N ASP A 233 10.93 13.64 5.33
CA ASP A 233 11.38 14.23 4.07
C ASP A 233 10.41 13.92 2.91
N ILE A 234 9.87 12.70 2.83
CA ILE A 234 8.89 12.34 1.80
C ILE A 234 7.51 12.98 2.04
N GLN A 235 7.09 13.12 3.29
CA GLN A 235 5.84 13.83 3.63
C GLN A 235 5.93 15.32 3.32
N GLU A 236 7.07 15.95 3.54
CA GLU A 236 7.33 17.33 3.10
C GLU A 236 7.29 17.46 1.58
N LEU A 237 7.93 16.54 0.85
CA LEU A 237 7.86 16.50 -0.61
C LEU A 237 6.43 16.42 -1.11
N LEU A 238 5.60 15.53 -0.54
CA LEU A 238 4.19 15.40 -0.90
C LEU A 238 3.40 16.68 -0.58
N THR A 239 3.65 17.28 0.58
CA THR A 239 2.99 18.52 1.02
C THR A 239 3.25 19.66 0.03
N LEU A 240 4.50 19.81 -0.39
CA LEU A 240 4.88 20.84 -1.38
C LEU A 240 4.31 20.52 -2.77
N ARG A 241 4.47 19.28 -3.26
CA ARG A 241 4.07 18.88 -4.61
C ARG A 241 2.56 19.00 -4.84
N TYR A 242 1.77 18.60 -3.87
CA TYR A 242 0.30 18.59 -3.99
C TYR A 242 -0.38 19.77 -3.28
N ASN A 243 0.39 20.75 -2.82
CA ASN A 243 -0.09 21.95 -2.12
C ASN A 243 -1.06 21.60 -0.98
N LEU A 244 -0.62 20.68 -0.09
CA LEU A 244 -1.39 20.23 1.06
C LEU A 244 -1.10 21.18 2.24
N LYS A 245 -2.18 21.74 2.80
CA LYS A 245 -2.12 22.59 3.99
C LYS A 245 -2.77 21.86 5.14
#